data_8b058181e81a384897ca15d5afb7ecac
#
_entry.id   8b058181e81a384897ca15d5afb7ecac
#
_cell.length_a   1.000
_cell.length_b   1.000
_cell.length_c   1.000
_cell.angle_alpha   90.00
_cell.angle_beta   90.00
_cell.angle_gamma   90.00
#
_symmetry.space_group_name_H-M   'P 1'
#
loop_
_entity.id
_entity.type
_entity.pdbx_description
1 polymer ?
#
loop_
_entity_poly.entity_id
_entity_poly.type
_entity_poly.pdbx_seq_one_letter_code
_entity_poly.pdbx_strand_id
1 'polypeptide(L)'
;MKKSLFFFAVSLIFAISTVTGAFAKDIIPVRPNLSQVTTIGMYQVCDDVTIYKEPDENSQILYRVRWTNDEFFPSEIGFENFFVVFLPKKNLAMVSVTDFNDDWVEIMYDNSTGATGWIKKDDPYKFMTWINFYNTYGKKYGLTLLKSSPEECNSIKSAPEETAQTISTINHPKKINLNVIRGNWALVSVLDMDRTPKTGYVRWRSDDGVRYFFPMLKECP
;
A
#
# COMPACT_ATOMS: atom_id res chain seq x y z
N MET A 1 6.23 -76.55 25.75
CA MET A 1 5.75 -75.65 24.68
C MET A 1 5.41 -74.30 25.34
N LYS A 2 6.32 -73.31 25.23
CA LYS A 2 6.08 -71.93 25.73
C LYS A 2 5.75 -71.05 24.53
N LYS A 3 4.53 -70.52 24.48
CA LYS A 3 4.10 -69.56 23.47
C LYS A 3 4.54 -68.15 23.94
N SER A 4 5.45 -67.56 23.16
CA SER A 4 5.87 -66.18 23.33
C SER A 4 4.85 -65.23 22.68
N LEU A 5 4.26 -64.32 23.44
CA LEU A 5 3.36 -63.28 22.97
C LEU A 5 4.20 -62.04 22.63
N PHE A 6 4.30 -61.69 21.34
CA PHE A 6 4.93 -60.46 20.90
C PHE A 6 3.88 -59.32 20.97
N PHE A 7 4.07 -58.36 21.84
CA PHE A 7 3.32 -57.10 21.87
C PHE A 7 3.97 -56.12 20.89
N PHE A 8 3.27 -55.79 19.80
CA PHE A 8 3.63 -54.67 18.93
C PHE A 8 3.05 -53.40 19.56
N ALA A 9 3.90 -52.54 20.08
CA ALA A 9 3.54 -51.18 20.46
C ALA A 9 3.60 -50.30 19.23
N VAL A 10 2.45 -49.91 18.72
CA VAL A 10 2.34 -48.88 17.66
C VAL A 10 2.41 -47.51 18.33
N SER A 11 3.57 -46.85 18.22
CA SER A 11 3.74 -45.45 18.64
C SER A 11 3.13 -44.55 17.61
N LEU A 12 1.95 -44.00 17.92
CA LEU A 12 1.29 -42.98 17.11
C LEU A 12 1.99 -41.63 17.37
N ILE A 13 2.89 -41.22 16.51
CA ILE A 13 3.51 -39.89 16.58
C ILE A 13 2.50 -38.88 16.02
N PHE A 14 1.83 -38.18 16.92
CA PHE A 14 1.08 -36.96 16.56
C PHE A 14 2.09 -35.86 16.20
N ALA A 15 2.26 -35.62 14.91
CA ALA A 15 2.91 -34.40 14.43
C ALA A 15 1.99 -33.22 14.75
N ILE A 16 2.24 -32.52 15.85
CA ILE A 16 1.64 -31.24 16.14
C ILE A 16 2.27 -30.24 15.16
N SER A 17 1.57 -29.98 14.04
CA SER A 17 1.89 -28.86 13.17
C SER A 17 1.62 -27.58 13.97
N THR A 18 2.66 -26.99 14.53
CA THR A 18 2.57 -25.62 15.04
C THR A 18 2.34 -24.71 13.84
N VAL A 19 1.09 -24.35 13.61
CA VAL A 19 0.76 -23.23 12.73
C VAL A 19 1.31 -21.99 13.44
N THR A 20 2.52 -21.59 13.04
CA THR A 20 3.06 -20.29 13.41
C THR A 20 2.19 -19.27 12.71
N GLY A 21 1.23 -18.68 13.43
CA GLY A 21 0.45 -17.54 12.95
C GLY A 21 1.43 -16.48 12.46
N ALA A 22 1.40 -16.20 11.16
CA ALA A 22 2.17 -15.09 10.58
C ALA A 22 1.50 -13.82 11.08
N PHE A 23 2.09 -13.15 12.07
CA PHE A 23 1.66 -11.81 12.48
C PHE A 23 1.50 -10.93 11.26
N ALA A 24 0.35 -10.27 11.16
CA ALA A 24 0.07 -9.35 10.08
C ALA A 24 1.20 -8.30 9.98
N LYS A 25 2.00 -8.42 8.94
CA LYS A 25 3.15 -7.56 8.71
C LYS A 25 2.67 -6.23 8.16
N ASP A 26 3.26 -5.13 8.64
CA ASP A 26 3.03 -3.81 8.03
C ASP A 26 3.25 -3.84 6.52
N ILE A 27 2.25 -3.37 5.75
CA ILE A 27 2.35 -3.18 4.31
C ILE A 27 2.44 -1.68 4.04
N ILE A 28 3.51 -1.28 3.38
CA ILE A 28 3.70 0.05 2.80
C ILE A 28 4.46 -0.15 1.49
N PRO A 29 4.08 0.53 0.40
CA PRO A 29 4.79 0.43 -0.86
C PRO A 29 6.28 0.71 -0.69
N VAL A 30 7.12 -0.20 -1.17
CA VAL A 30 8.59 -0.06 -1.17
C VAL A 30 9.14 0.10 -2.58
N ARG A 31 8.33 -0.20 -3.60
CA ARG A 31 8.66 -0.08 -5.03
C ARG A 31 7.49 0.54 -5.78
N PRO A 32 7.74 1.20 -6.94
CA PRO A 32 6.69 1.59 -7.86
C PRO A 32 5.85 0.37 -8.25
N ASN A 33 4.54 0.51 -8.21
CA ASN A 33 3.61 -0.55 -8.59
C ASN A 33 2.84 -0.13 -9.86
N LEU A 34 3.06 -0.84 -10.95
CA LEU A 34 2.43 -0.56 -12.23
C LEU A 34 0.93 -0.87 -12.25
N SER A 35 0.46 -1.84 -11.44
CA SER A 35 -0.97 -2.17 -11.37
C SER A 35 -1.82 -1.03 -10.79
N GLN A 36 -1.20 -0.05 -10.11
CA GLN A 36 -1.87 1.14 -9.56
C GLN A 36 -1.96 2.33 -10.53
N VAL A 37 -1.53 2.17 -11.77
CA VAL A 37 -1.51 3.25 -12.78
C VAL A 37 -2.89 3.88 -12.97
N THR A 38 -3.93 3.08 -13.00
CA THR A 38 -5.31 3.53 -13.25
C THR A 38 -6.07 3.97 -12.00
N THR A 39 -5.46 3.89 -10.82
CA THR A 39 -6.15 4.19 -9.56
C THR A 39 -6.20 5.68 -9.28
N ILE A 40 -7.37 6.17 -8.84
CA ILE A 40 -7.65 7.58 -8.57
C ILE A 40 -7.38 8.00 -7.13
N GLY A 41 -7.26 7.01 -6.23
CA GLY A 41 -7.04 7.27 -4.82
C GLY A 41 -7.04 6.00 -3.99
N MET A 42 -7.34 6.17 -2.72
CA MET A 42 -7.46 5.10 -1.74
C MET A 42 -8.72 5.24 -0.91
N TYR A 43 -9.22 4.13 -0.42
CA TYR A 43 -10.33 4.04 0.52
C TYR A 43 -9.86 3.28 1.76
N GLN A 44 -10.18 3.81 2.94
CA GLN A 44 -9.93 3.09 4.18
C GLN A 44 -11.03 2.04 4.36
N VAL A 45 -10.64 0.82 4.71
CA VAL A 45 -11.55 -0.29 4.94
C VAL A 45 -11.47 -0.79 6.38
N CYS A 46 -12.58 -1.36 6.86
CA CYS A 46 -12.66 -2.08 8.13
C CYS A 46 -12.28 -3.56 7.94
N ASP A 47 -12.34 -4.33 9.00
CA ASP A 47 -11.89 -5.73 9.11
C ASP A 47 -12.78 -6.77 8.42
N ASP A 48 -13.89 -6.34 7.82
CA ASP A 48 -14.80 -7.18 7.02
C ASP A 48 -15.28 -6.39 5.80
N VAL A 49 -15.03 -6.91 4.59
CA VAL A 49 -15.38 -6.26 3.33
C VAL A 49 -16.05 -7.26 2.39
N THR A 50 -17.26 -6.98 1.93
CA THR A 50 -17.90 -7.76 0.87
C THR A 50 -17.67 -7.06 -0.47
N ILE A 51 -17.07 -7.79 -1.42
CA ILE A 51 -16.75 -7.31 -2.78
C ILE A 51 -17.79 -7.86 -3.75
N TYR A 52 -18.46 -6.98 -4.45
CA TYR A 52 -19.50 -7.29 -5.45
C TYR A 52 -18.94 -7.06 -6.87
N LYS A 53 -19.54 -7.74 -7.84
CA LYS A 53 -19.21 -7.56 -9.25
C LYS A 53 -19.67 -6.21 -9.78
N GLU A 54 -20.85 -5.76 -9.36
CA GLU A 54 -21.47 -4.49 -9.75
C GLU A 54 -21.86 -3.70 -8.48
N PRO A 55 -22.07 -2.37 -8.55
CA PRO A 55 -22.45 -1.55 -7.41
C PRO A 55 -23.94 -1.75 -6.99
N ASP A 56 -24.29 -2.98 -6.65
CA ASP A 56 -25.63 -3.42 -6.25
C ASP A 56 -25.50 -4.58 -5.25
N GLU A 57 -26.20 -4.50 -4.12
CA GLU A 57 -26.22 -5.56 -3.09
C GLU A 57 -26.80 -6.90 -3.58
N ASN A 58 -27.60 -6.88 -4.66
CA ASN A 58 -28.12 -8.10 -5.30
C ASN A 58 -27.15 -8.66 -6.36
N SER A 59 -26.07 -7.98 -6.64
CA SER A 59 -25.06 -8.44 -7.58
C SER A 59 -24.29 -9.65 -7.03
N GLN A 60 -23.62 -10.35 -7.93
CA GLN A 60 -22.73 -11.46 -7.57
C GLN A 60 -21.67 -11.00 -6.57
N ILE A 61 -21.59 -11.67 -5.44
CA ILE A 61 -20.48 -11.51 -4.50
C ILE A 61 -19.26 -12.21 -5.11
N LEU A 62 -18.19 -11.45 -5.34
CA LEU A 62 -16.91 -11.96 -5.77
C LEU A 62 -16.14 -12.56 -4.58
N TYR A 63 -16.02 -11.79 -3.50
CA TYR A 63 -15.31 -12.19 -2.30
C TYR A 63 -15.93 -11.61 -1.03
N ARG A 64 -15.70 -12.29 0.09
CA ARG A 64 -15.87 -11.76 1.44
C ARG A 64 -14.52 -11.78 2.11
N VAL A 65 -13.91 -10.60 2.21
CA VAL A 65 -12.57 -10.42 2.75
C VAL A 65 -12.67 -10.10 4.23
N ARG A 66 -11.97 -10.87 5.05
CA ARG A 66 -11.85 -10.63 6.50
C ARG A 66 -10.40 -10.76 6.92
N TRP A 67 -10.02 -10.00 7.90
CA TRP A 67 -8.70 -10.12 8.49
C TRP A 67 -8.73 -9.87 9.99
N THR A 68 -7.80 -10.49 10.65
CA THR A 68 -7.41 -10.23 12.02
C THR A 68 -5.92 -9.89 12.07
N ASN A 69 -5.35 -9.79 13.25
CA ASN A 69 -3.89 -9.59 13.36
C ASN A 69 -3.09 -10.80 12.84
N ASP A 70 -3.70 -11.98 12.77
CA ASP A 70 -3.02 -13.24 12.50
C ASP A 70 -3.53 -13.95 11.23
N GLU A 71 -4.70 -13.57 10.70
CA GLU A 71 -5.35 -14.30 9.62
C GLU A 71 -5.93 -13.34 8.57
N PHE A 72 -5.91 -13.77 7.31
CA PHE A 72 -6.52 -13.09 6.18
C PHE A 72 -7.27 -14.11 5.30
N PHE A 73 -8.52 -13.80 4.97
CA PHE A 73 -9.39 -14.59 4.12
C PHE A 73 -10.03 -13.73 3.02
N PRO A 74 -10.24 -14.26 1.81
CA PRO A 74 -9.79 -15.57 1.34
C PRO A 74 -8.31 -15.58 0.97
N SER A 75 -7.68 -16.76 1.06
CA SER A 75 -6.24 -16.94 0.75
C SER A 75 -5.90 -16.71 -0.72
N GLU A 76 -6.90 -16.80 -1.61
CA GLU A 76 -6.73 -16.66 -3.06
C GLU A 76 -6.34 -15.24 -3.49
N ILE A 77 -6.76 -14.22 -2.75
CA ILE A 77 -6.41 -12.83 -3.05
C ILE A 77 -4.96 -12.53 -2.63
N GLY A 78 -4.51 -13.11 -1.55
CA GLY A 78 -3.22 -12.77 -0.95
C GLY A 78 -3.24 -11.42 -0.21
N PHE A 79 -2.86 -11.46 1.04
CA PHE A 79 -2.86 -10.29 1.93
C PHE A 79 -2.03 -9.10 1.39
N GLU A 80 -0.85 -9.38 0.81
CA GLU A 80 0.05 -8.36 0.28
C GLU A 80 -0.47 -7.71 -1.01
N ASN A 81 -1.41 -8.37 -1.71
CA ASN A 81 -2.00 -7.86 -2.94
C ASN A 81 -3.28 -7.06 -2.69
N PHE A 82 -3.96 -7.29 -1.57
CA PHE A 82 -5.19 -6.59 -1.23
C PHE A 82 -4.94 -5.15 -0.75
N PHE A 83 -3.98 -4.96 0.13
CA PHE A 83 -3.71 -3.65 0.72
C PHE A 83 -2.63 -2.88 -0.03
N VAL A 84 -2.82 -1.57 -0.17
CA VAL A 84 -1.75 -0.61 -0.49
C VAL A 84 -1.02 -0.22 0.79
N VAL A 85 -1.78 0.03 1.86
CA VAL A 85 -1.27 0.34 3.19
C VAL A 85 -2.00 -0.50 4.20
N PHE A 86 -1.25 -1.19 5.05
CA PHE A 86 -1.78 -1.89 6.21
C PHE A 86 -0.88 -1.64 7.41
N LEU A 87 -1.42 -0.94 8.41
CA LEU A 87 -0.73 -0.61 9.66
C LEU A 87 -1.69 -0.88 10.82
N PRO A 88 -1.83 -2.13 11.26
CA PRO A 88 -2.85 -2.54 12.23
C PRO A 88 -2.71 -1.79 13.56
N LYS A 89 -1.49 -1.55 14.03
CA LYS A 89 -1.23 -0.76 15.25
C LYS A 89 -1.71 0.69 15.17
N LYS A 90 -2.03 1.19 13.96
CA LYS A 90 -2.50 2.55 13.70
C LYS A 90 -3.94 2.58 13.20
N ASN A 91 -4.60 1.43 13.21
CA ASN A 91 -5.92 1.24 12.63
C ASN A 91 -6.02 1.81 11.20
N LEU A 92 -5.02 1.54 10.36
CA LEU A 92 -4.94 2.04 9.00
C LEU A 92 -4.83 0.87 8.02
N ALA A 93 -5.93 0.60 7.33
CA ALA A 93 -6.03 -0.37 6.26
C ALA A 93 -6.60 0.33 5.02
N MET A 94 -5.83 0.42 3.94
CA MET A 94 -6.21 1.17 2.74
C MET A 94 -6.06 0.33 1.48
N VAL A 95 -7.06 0.40 0.63
CA VAL A 95 -7.11 -0.25 -0.68
C VAL A 95 -7.13 0.78 -1.80
N SER A 96 -6.64 0.41 -2.99
CA SER A 96 -6.67 1.27 -4.18
C SER A 96 -8.08 1.40 -4.72
N VAL A 97 -8.44 2.59 -5.22
CA VAL A 97 -9.75 2.92 -5.80
C VAL A 97 -9.59 3.23 -7.28
N THR A 98 -10.41 2.63 -8.11
CA THR A 98 -10.46 2.86 -9.57
C THR A 98 -11.64 3.75 -9.97
N ASP A 99 -12.79 3.63 -9.26
CA ASP A 99 -13.99 4.43 -9.50
C ASP A 99 -14.83 4.58 -8.23
N PHE A 100 -15.79 5.48 -8.22
CA PHE A 100 -16.74 5.65 -7.12
C PHE A 100 -18.02 6.37 -7.57
N ASN A 101 -19.10 6.08 -6.86
CA ASN A 101 -20.36 6.84 -6.92
C ASN A 101 -20.81 7.23 -5.51
N ASP A 102 -22.05 7.67 -5.33
CA ASP A 102 -22.52 8.16 -4.03
C ASP A 102 -22.44 7.11 -2.91
N ASP A 103 -22.79 5.85 -3.19
CA ASP A 103 -22.90 4.78 -2.19
C ASP A 103 -21.80 3.70 -2.30
N TRP A 104 -21.05 3.66 -3.42
CA TRP A 104 -20.13 2.59 -3.73
C TRP A 104 -18.75 3.07 -4.12
N VAL A 105 -17.75 2.19 -3.91
CA VAL A 105 -16.37 2.40 -4.33
C VAL A 105 -15.92 1.17 -5.11
N GLU A 106 -15.40 1.37 -6.32
CA GLU A 106 -14.70 0.30 -7.02
C GLU A 106 -13.26 0.24 -6.52
N ILE A 107 -12.90 -0.89 -5.94
CA ILE A 107 -11.57 -1.12 -5.42
C ILE A 107 -10.81 -2.10 -6.31
N MET A 108 -9.50 -1.93 -6.37
CA MET A 108 -8.60 -2.95 -6.89
C MET A 108 -8.30 -3.91 -5.74
N TYR A 109 -8.96 -5.07 -5.74
CA TYR A 109 -8.81 -6.05 -4.67
C TYR A 109 -7.60 -6.97 -4.84
N ASP A 110 -7.00 -6.98 -6.02
CA ASP A 110 -5.72 -7.64 -6.27
C ASP A 110 -4.78 -6.71 -7.04
N ASN A 111 -3.84 -6.11 -6.33
CA ASN A 111 -2.85 -5.18 -6.88
C ASN A 111 -1.83 -5.87 -7.82
N SER A 112 -1.76 -7.20 -7.85
CA SER A 112 -0.85 -7.96 -8.72
C SER A 112 -1.44 -8.18 -10.12
N THR A 113 -2.74 -8.40 -10.18
CA THR A 113 -3.47 -8.66 -11.44
C THR A 113 -4.24 -7.44 -11.95
N GLY A 114 -4.50 -6.47 -11.08
CA GLY A 114 -5.37 -5.32 -11.37
C GLY A 114 -6.86 -5.66 -11.32
N ALA A 115 -7.24 -6.77 -10.71
CA ALA A 115 -8.64 -7.17 -10.60
C ALA A 115 -9.42 -6.22 -9.70
N THR A 116 -10.63 -5.82 -10.13
CA THR A 116 -11.49 -4.85 -9.46
C THR A 116 -12.84 -5.42 -9.07
N GLY A 117 -13.49 -4.74 -8.13
CA GLY A 117 -14.85 -5.02 -7.70
C GLY A 117 -15.37 -3.93 -6.78
N TRP A 118 -16.67 -3.94 -6.53
CA TRP A 118 -17.36 -2.89 -5.82
C TRP A 118 -17.57 -3.23 -4.35
N ILE A 119 -17.33 -2.25 -3.49
CA ILE A 119 -17.68 -2.31 -2.06
C ILE A 119 -18.66 -1.19 -1.72
N LYS A 120 -19.58 -1.45 -0.80
CA LYS A 120 -20.45 -0.41 -0.26
C LYS A 120 -19.64 0.51 0.64
N LYS A 121 -19.86 1.81 0.52
CA LYS A 121 -19.23 2.79 1.42
C LYS A 121 -19.73 2.58 2.84
N ASP A 122 -18.83 2.66 3.79
CA ASP A 122 -19.12 2.55 5.21
C ASP A 122 -18.65 3.84 5.92
N ASP A 123 -19.59 4.51 6.59
CA ASP A 123 -19.26 5.62 7.46
C ASP A 123 -18.59 5.12 8.75
N PRO A 124 -17.50 5.72 9.20
CA PRO A 124 -16.94 7.04 8.85
C PRO A 124 -15.78 7.02 7.83
N TYR A 125 -15.57 5.91 7.13
CA TYR A 125 -14.44 5.75 6.21
C TYR A 125 -14.62 6.62 4.96
N LYS A 126 -13.53 7.23 4.50
CA LYS A 126 -13.58 8.20 3.42
C LYS A 126 -12.66 7.81 2.28
N PHE A 127 -13.17 8.02 1.07
CA PHE A 127 -12.33 8.06 -0.11
C PHE A 127 -11.36 9.24 -0.04
N MET A 128 -10.12 9.00 -0.41
CA MET A 128 -9.06 10.00 -0.45
C MET A 128 -8.33 9.91 -1.79
N THR A 129 -8.39 10.98 -2.58
CA THR A 129 -7.58 11.04 -3.82
C THR A 129 -6.10 10.92 -3.49
N TRP A 130 -5.28 10.47 -4.45
CA TRP A 130 -3.83 10.40 -4.26
C TRP A 130 -3.24 11.75 -3.82
N ILE A 131 -3.68 12.85 -4.43
CA ILE A 131 -3.20 14.20 -4.08
C ILE A 131 -3.54 14.54 -2.62
N ASN A 132 -4.78 14.23 -2.18
CA ASN A 132 -5.19 14.46 -0.79
C ASN A 132 -4.41 13.56 0.18
N PHE A 133 -4.16 12.31 -0.18
CA PHE A 133 -3.34 11.40 0.62
C PHE A 133 -1.92 11.93 0.83
N TYR A 134 -1.27 12.39 -0.24
CA TYR A 134 0.06 12.98 -0.14
C TYR A 134 0.05 14.30 0.65
N ASN A 135 -0.94 15.15 0.44
CA ASN A 135 -1.08 16.39 1.20
C ASN A 135 -1.31 16.15 2.70
N THR A 136 -2.03 15.07 3.04
CA THR A 136 -2.30 14.73 4.44
C THR A 136 -1.08 14.06 5.09
N TYR A 137 -0.64 12.93 4.52
CA TYR A 137 0.40 12.10 5.14
C TYR A 137 1.81 12.54 4.72
N GLY A 138 2.02 12.89 3.46
CA GLY A 138 3.33 13.32 2.95
C GLY A 138 3.80 14.64 3.57
N LYS A 139 2.91 15.61 3.75
CA LYS A 139 3.26 16.87 4.45
C LYS A 139 3.57 16.64 5.92
N LYS A 140 2.80 15.76 6.57
CA LYS A 140 2.95 15.50 8.01
C LYS A 140 4.22 14.71 8.32
N TYR A 141 4.50 13.66 7.55
CA TYR A 141 5.54 12.69 7.89
C TYR A 141 6.75 12.73 6.95
N GLY A 142 6.65 13.42 5.82
CA GLY A 142 7.65 13.42 4.77
C GLY A 142 7.44 12.31 3.75
N LEU A 143 8.37 12.24 2.80
CA LEU A 143 8.35 11.27 1.71
C LEU A 143 9.57 10.35 1.78
N THR A 144 9.42 9.15 1.23
CA THR A 144 10.54 8.27 0.88
C THR A 144 10.54 8.00 -0.61
N LEU A 145 11.72 7.95 -1.22
CA LEU A 145 11.89 7.49 -2.59
C LEU A 145 11.72 5.97 -2.60
N LEU A 146 10.89 5.47 -3.52
CA LEU A 146 10.66 4.05 -3.67
C LEU A 146 11.87 3.38 -4.35
N LYS A 147 12.21 2.18 -3.92
CA LYS A 147 13.27 1.38 -4.53
C LYS A 147 12.93 1.05 -5.98
N SER A 148 13.92 1.06 -6.85
CA SER A 148 13.75 0.84 -8.29
C SER A 148 12.97 1.94 -9.03
N SER A 149 12.82 3.13 -8.42
CA SER A 149 12.45 4.33 -9.17
C SER A 149 13.54 4.69 -10.15
N PRO A 150 13.20 5.25 -11.33
CA PRO A 150 14.19 5.72 -12.30
C PRO A 150 15.19 6.70 -11.66
N GLU A 151 16.43 6.68 -12.12
CA GLU A 151 17.52 7.48 -11.53
C GLU A 151 17.24 8.99 -11.67
N GLU A 152 16.59 9.40 -12.74
CA GLU A 152 16.18 10.79 -12.96
C GLU A 152 15.25 11.34 -11.88
N CYS A 153 14.49 10.49 -11.18
CA CYS A 153 13.65 10.89 -10.06
C CYS A 153 14.44 11.42 -8.86
N ASN A 154 15.74 11.12 -8.79
CA ASN A 154 16.65 11.68 -7.80
C ASN A 154 16.99 13.14 -8.05
N SER A 155 16.72 13.66 -9.24
CA SER A 155 17.04 15.02 -9.63
C SER A 155 16.11 16.03 -8.99
N ILE A 156 16.69 17.05 -8.34
CA ILE A 156 15.95 18.21 -7.84
C ILE A 156 16.02 19.29 -8.91
N LYS A 157 14.88 19.69 -9.47
CA LYS A 157 14.75 20.67 -10.55
C LYS A 157 14.39 22.05 -10.03
N SER A 158 14.75 23.09 -10.78
CA SER A 158 14.41 24.49 -10.49
C SER A 158 12.94 24.83 -10.73
N ALA A 159 12.27 24.10 -11.64
CA ALA A 159 10.86 24.25 -11.99
C ALA A 159 10.19 22.87 -12.17
N PRO A 160 8.83 22.79 -12.16
CA PRO A 160 8.09 21.53 -12.29
C PRO A 160 7.94 21.09 -13.76
N GLU A 161 9.07 20.91 -14.45
CA GLU A 161 9.16 20.46 -15.84
C GLU A 161 10.46 19.70 -16.11
N GLU A 162 10.46 18.80 -17.09
CA GLU A 162 11.60 17.93 -17.43
C GLU A 162 12.82 18.72 -17.90
N THR A 163 12.60 19.80 -18.66
CA THR A 163 13.63 20.63 -19.26
C THR A 163 14.28 21.58 -18.27
N ALA A 164 13.69 21.73 -17.07
CA ALA A 164 14.23 22.61 -16.04
C ALA A 164 15.63 22.18 -15.59
N GLN A 165 16.44 23.16 -15.20
CA GLN A 165 17.77 22.93 -14.70
C GLN A 165 17.75 22.03 -13.47
N THR A 166 18.60 21.00 -13.45
CA THR A 166 18.89 20.22 -12.26
C THR A 166 19.79 21.05 -11.33
N ILE A 167 19.27 21.40 -10.17
CA ILE A 167 19.97 22.22 -9.18
C ILE A 167 20.68 21.37 -8.13
N SER A 168 20.24 20.12 -7.95
CA SER A 168 20.85 19.16 -7.03
C SER A 168 20.32 17.75 -7.28
N THR A 169 20.83 16.78 -6.52
CA THR A 169 20.38 15.37 -6.51
C THR A 169 20.11 14.90 -5.09
N ILE A 170 19.19 13.94 -4.94
CA ILE A 170 18.92 13.23 -3.69
C ILE A 170 19.85 12.02 -3.64
N ASN A 171 20.86 12.04 -2.77
CA ASN A 171 21.82 10.93 -2.68
C ASN A 171 21.54 10.04 -1.45
N HIS A 172 21.57 10.63 -0.27
CA HIS A 172 21.33 9.93 1.00
C HIS A 172 20.41 10.77 1.88
N PRO A 173 19.10 10.80 1.57
CA PRO A 173 18.19 11.69 2.26
C PRO A 173 17.97 11.21 3.70
N LYS A 174 18.20 12.10 4.65
CA LYS A 174 17.77 11.94 6.04
C LYS A 174 16.26 12.21 6.15
N LYS A 175 15.78 13.20 5.40
CA LYS A 175 14.38 13.58 5.37
C LYS A 175 14.04 14.30 4.07
N ILE A 176 12.88 13.97 3.50
CA ILE A 176 12.28 14.64 2.34
C ILE A 176 10.93 15.20 2.78
N ASN A 177 10.83 16.52 2.99
CA ASN A 177 9.59 17.17 3.36
C ASN A 177 8.82 17.57 2.09
N LEU A 178 7.54 17.21 2.04
CA LEU A 178 6.64 17.66 0.97
C LEU A 178 6.09 19.06 1.29
N ASN A 179 6.31 20.01 0.39
CA ASN A 179 5.75 21.37 0.51
C ASN A 179 4.46 21.50 -0.29
N VAL A 180 4.49 21.22 -1.60
CA VAL A 180 3.31 21.31 -2.46
C VAL A 180 3.41 20.35 -3.64
N ILE A 181 2.25 19.84 -4.14
CA ILE A 181 2.14 19.05 -5.36
C ILE A 181 1.64 19.94 -6.50
N ARG A 182 2.26 19.81 -7.66
CA ARG A 182 1.87 20.46 -8.92
C ARG A 182 1.90 19.42 -10.05
N GLY A 183 0.74 18.86 -10.38
CA GLY A 183 0.64 17.79 -11.38
C GLY A 183 1.48 16.56 -10.98
N ASN A 184 2.43 16.19 -11.83
CA ASN A 184 3.34 15.06 -11.59
C ASN A 184 4.62 15.46 -10.81
N TRP A 185 4.71 16.72 -10.39
CA TRP A 185 5.84 17.28 -9.66
C TRP A 185 5.48 17.61 -8.21
N ALA A 186 6.45 17.49 -7.34
CA ALA A 186 6.34 17.88 -5.95
C ALA A 186 7.47 18.85 -5.59
N LEU A 187 7.14 20.01 -5.05
CA LEU A 187 8.12 20.87 -4.39
C LEU A 187 8.48 20.23 -3.05
N VAL A 188 9.75 19.93 -2.87
CA VAL A 188 10.26 19.28 -1.67
C VAL A 188 11.41 20.08 -1.05
N SER A 189 11.58 19.92 0.26
CA SER A 189 12.78 20.32 0.97
C SER A 189 13.48 19.07 1.46
N VAL A 190 14.67 18.80 0.94
CA VAL A 190 15.48 17.62 1.23
C VAL A 190 16.59 18.00 2.19
N LEU A 191 16.71 17.24 3.27
CA LEU A 191 17.85 17.29 4.16
C LEU A 191 18.68 16.02 3.95
N ASP A 192 19.83 16.17 3.34
CA ASP A 192 20.80 15.08 3.17
C ASP A 192 21.67 14.88 4.41
N MET A 193 22.49 13.84 4.40
CA MET A 193 23.41 13.51 5.50
C MET A 193 24.47 14.59 5.72
N ASP A 194 24.84 15.36 4.67
CA ASP A 194 25.72 16.52 4.74
C ASP A 194 25.11 17.75 5.45
N ARG A 195 23.82 17.64 5.83
CA ARG A 195 23.03 18.66 6.50
C ARG A 195 22.77 19.94 5.68
N THR A 196 23.08 19.96 4.41
CA THR A 196 22.76 21.09 3.53
C THR A 196 21.31 20.95 3.04
N PRO A 197 20.40 21.87 3.41
CA PRO A 197 19.03 21.84 2.90
C PRO A 197 19.01 22.14 1.40
N LYS A 198 18.25 21.36 0.64
CA LYS A 198 18.03 21.54 -0.79
C LYS A 198 16.53 21.68 -1.03
N THR A 199 16.09 22.68 -1.78
CA THR A 199 14.68 22.89 -2.09
C THR A 199 14.49 23.00 -3.59
N GLY A 200 13.53 22.26 -4.14
CA GLY A 200 13.19 22.27 -5.56
C GLY A 200 12.17 21.22 -5.89
N TYR A 201 11.94 21.02 -7.17
CA TYR A 201 10.93 20.10 -7.67
C TYR A 201 11.52 18.71 -7.95
N VAL A 202 10.81 17.66 -7.52
CA VAL A 202 11.08 16.28 -7.89
C VAL A 202 9.87 15.70 -8.62
N ARG A 203 10.10 14.79 -9.56
CA ARG A 203 9.03 14.07 -10.23
C ARG A 203 8.52 12.97 -9.31
N TRP A 204 7.35 13.15 -8.71
CA TRP A 204 6.83 12.20 -7.75
C TRP A 204 6.04 11.05 -8.37
N ARG A 205 5.55 11.24 -9.61
CA ARG A 205 4.92 10.20 -10.41
C ARG A 205 5.17 10.39 -11.90
N SER A 206 5.06 9.31 -12.70
CA SER A 206 5.06 9.35 -14.17
C SER A 206 3.77 9.98 -14.71
N ASP A 207 3.72 10.20 -16.03
CA ASP A 207 2.51 10.63 -16.72
C ASP A 207 1.42 9.53 -16.68
N ASP A 208 1.83 8.26 -16.67
CA ASP A 208 0.96 7.09 -16.52
C ASP A 208 0.49 6.86 -15.07
N GLY A 209 0.92 7.69 -14.11
CA GLY A 209 0.49 7.61 -12.72
C GLY A 209 1.33 6.71 -11.80
N VAL A 210 2.42 6.09 -12.30
CA VAL A 210 3.36 5.32 -11.46
C VAL A 210 4.04 6.25 -10.47
N ARG A 211 3.94 5.95 -9.19
CA ARG A 211 4.49 6.78 -8.12
C ARG A 211 5.91 6.36 -7.77
N TYR A 212 6.78 7.34 -7.66
CA TYR A 212 8.21 7.17 -7.34
C TYR A 212 8.54 7.49 -5.89
N PHE A 213 7.69 8.30 -5.25
CA PHE A 213 7.78 8.62 -3.83
C PHE A 213 6.53 8.16 -3.11
N PHE A 214 6.64 7.89 -1.81
CA PHE A 214 5.51 7.53 -0.97
C PHE A 214 5.64 8.17 0.42
N PRO A 215 4.53 8.52 1.11
CA PRO A 215 4.58 9.04 2.47
C PRO A 215 5.22 8.07 3.46
N MET A 216 6.02 8.61 4.41
CA MET A 216 6.75 7.84 5.42
C MET A 216 5.83 7.41 6.58
N LEU A 217 4.82 6.58 6.31
CA LEU A 217 3.78 6.20 7.27
C LEU A 217 4.29 5.42 8.50
N LYS A 218 5.47 4.80 8.41
CA LYS A 218 6.06 4.06 9.54
C LYS A 218 6.42 4.96 10.72
N GLU A 219 6.77 6.20 10.44
CA GLU A 219 7.12 7.20 11.45
C GLU A 219 5.90 7.95 12.02
N CYS A 220 4.69 7.56 11.61
CA CYS A 220 3.47 8.07 12.21
C CYS A 220 3.43 7.72 13.70
N PRO A 221 3.32 8.69 14.63
CA PRO A 221 3.23 8.43 16.06
C PRO A 221 1.94 7.72 16.45
#